data_15b5997978dd828ef6089e69f8fa1d5b
#
_entry.id   15b5997978dd828ef6089e69f8fa1d5b
#
_cell.length_a   1.000
_cell.length_b   1.000
_cell.length_c   1.000
_cell.angle_alpha   90.00
_cell.angle_beta   90.00
_cell.angle_gamma   90.00
#
_symmetry.space_group_name_H-M   'P 1'
#
loop_
_entity.id
_entity.type
_entity.pdbx_description
1 polymer ?
#
loop_
_entity_poly.entity_id
_entity_poly.type
_entity_poly.pdbx_seq_one_letter_code
_entity_poly.pdbx_strand_id
1 'polypeptide(L)' 'MYDEPKLSDEEWDLVVELLECERNELPVEIHHTRSSSVREDLQRRADIVRRLLERLRQVETAV' A
#
# COMPACT_ATOMS: atom_id res chain seq x y z
N MET A 1 14.51 4.55 12.72
CA MET A 1 13.61 5.27 11.82
C MET A 1 14.24 5.38 10.44
N TYR A 2 13.46 5.24 9.41
CA TYR A 2 13.99 5.20 8.04
C TYR A 2 14.10 6.60 7.48
N ASP A 3 15.23 6.89 6.82
CA ASP A 3 15.35 8.11 6.04
C ASP A 3 14.54 7.97 4.75
N GLU A 4 14.14 9.10 4.17
CA GLU A 4 13.44 9.07 2.89
C GLU A 4 14.37 8.53 1.81
N PRO A 5 13.99 7.45 1.12
CA PRO A 5 14.82 6.89 0.08
C PRO A 5 14.79 7.77 -1.17
N LYS A 6 15.95 7.92 -1.78
CA LYS A 6 16.04 8.57 -3.09
C LYS A 6 15.90 7.47 -4.14
N LEU A 7 14.71 7.39 -4.72
CA LEU A 7 14.42 6.37 -5.72
C LEU A 7 14.32 7.03 -7.10
N SER A 8 14.71 6.27 -8.13
CA SER A 8 14.48 6.69 -9.50
C SER A 8 12.98 6.63 -9.83
N ASP A 9 12.60 7.26 -10.94
CA ASP A 9 11.21 7.23 -11.40
C ASP A 9 10.74 5.80 -11.64
N GLU A 10 11.59 4.96 -12.21
CA GLU A 10 11.25 3.56 -12.42
C GLU A 10 11.04 2.81 -11.10
N GLU A 11 11.86 3.10 -10.12
CA GLU A 11 11.73 2.49 -8.80
C GLU A 11 10.44 2.94 -8.11
N TRP A 12 10.11 4.23 -8.21
CA TRP A 12 8.86 4.74 -7.67
C TRP A 12 7.65 4.11 -8.36
N ASP A 13 7.70 3.96 -9.68
CA ASP A 13 6.63 3.31 -10.44
C ASP A 13 6.44 1.87 -9.97
N LEU A 14 7.53 1.15 -9.72
CA LEU A 14 7.45 -0.21 -9.21
C LEU A 14 6.84 -0.26 -7.81
N VAL A 15 7.22 0.66 -6.93
CA VAL A 15 6.65 0.74 -5.57
C VAL A 15 5.14 0.96 -5.65
N VAL A 16 4.69 1.89 -6.47
CA VAL A 16 3.26 2.17 -6.66
C VAL A 16 2.53 0.94 -7.20
N GLU A 17 3.11 0.28 -8.19
CA GLU A 17 2.53 -0.94 -8.77
C GLU A 17 2.38 -2.04 -7.74
N LEU A 18 3.41 -2.28 -6.93
CA LEU A 18 3.36 -3.28 -5.87
C LEU A 18 2.31 -2.96 -4.83
N LEU A 19 2.18 -1.68 -4.46
CA LEU A 19 1.15 -1.25 -3.51
C LEU A 19 -0.25 -1.40 -4.08
N GLU A 20 -0.43 -1.12 -5.37
CA GLU A 20 -1.73 -1.32 -6.01
C GLU A 20 -2.12 -2.79 -6.07
N CYS A 21 -1.16 -3.68 -6.35
CA CYS A 21 -1.39 -5.12 -6.29
C CYS A 21 -1.83 -5.55 -4.89
N GLU A 22 -1.12 -5.09 -3.87
CA GLU A 22 -1.46 -5.38 -2.48
C GLU A 22 -2.85 -4.87 -2.13
N ARG A 23 -3.19 -3.66 -2.55
CA ARG A 23 -4.51 -3.08 -2.34
C ARG A 23 -5.60 -3.96 -2.92
N ASN A 24 -5.35 -4.54 -4.10
CA ASN A 24 -6.34 -5.37 -4.78
C ASN A 24 -6.45 -6.76 -4.17
N GLU A 25 -5.37 -7.29 -3.60
CA GLU A 25 -5.35 -8.62 -2.99
C GLU A 25 -5.88 -8.65 -1.55
N LEU A 26 -5.65 -7.58 -0.79
CA LEU A 26 -6.03 -7.54 0.63
C LEU A 26 -7.52 -7.78 0.88
N PRO A 27 -8.46 -7.19 0.11
CA PRO A 27 -9.89 -7.47 0.33
C PRO A 27 -10.23 -8.94 0.18
N VAL A 28 -9.58 -9.65 -0.74
CA VAL A 28 -9.78 -11.08 -0.93
C VAL A 28 -9.29 -11.86 0.27
N GLU A 29 -8.10 -11.52 0.77
CA GLU A 29 -7.54 -12.16 1.96
C GLU A 29 -8.41 -11.91 3.19
N ILE A 30 -8.88 -10.67 3.37
CA ILE A 30 -9.76 -10.30 4.48
C ILE A 30 -11.05 -11.12 4.43
N HIS A 31 -11.62 -11.27 3.22
CA HIS A 31 -12.85 -12.03 3.04
C HIS A 31 -12.69 -13.51 3.35
N HIS A 32 -11.52 -14.09 3.04
CA HIS A 32 -11.27 -15.52 3.21
C HIS A 32 -10.71 -15.90 4.58
N THR A 33 -10.24 -14.95 5.38
CA THR A 33 -9.69 -15.29 6.69
C THR A 33 -10.81 -15.57 7.70
N ARG A 34 -10.60 -16.59 8.52
CA ARG A 34 -11.53 -16.97 9.57
C ARG A 34 -11.13 -16.39 10.94
N SER A 35 -9.90 -15.94 11.07
CA SER A 35 -9.40 -15.39 12.31
C SER A 35 -9.71 -13.91 12.39
N SER A 36 -10.40 -13.48 13.46
CA SER A 36 -10.72 -12.06 13.64
C SER A 36 -9.47 -11.21 13.88
N SER A 37 -8.47 -11.74 14.57
CA SER A 37 -7.23 -11.01 14.82
C SER A 37 -6.42 -10.81 13.53
N VAL A 38 -6.36 -11.84 12.68
CA VAL A 38 -5.72 -11.73 11.38
C VAL A 38 -6.47 -10.74 10.49
N ARG A 39 -7.81 -10.78 10.53
CA ARG A 39 -8.63 -9.84 9.77
C ARG A 39 -8.35 -8.40 10.16
N GLU A 40 -8.26 -8.11 11.45
CA GLU A 40 -7.93 -6.77 11.93
C GLU A 40 -6.56 -6.31 11.45
N ASP A 41 -5.56 -7.19 11.47
CA ASP A 41 -4.23 -6.89 10.99
C ASP A 41 -4.24 -6.60 9.48
N LEU A 42 -4.98 -7.38 8.71
CA LEU A 42 -5.10 -7.18 7.26
C LEU A 42 -5.84 -5.88 6.95
N GLN A 43 -6.87 -5.53 7.72
CA GLN A 43 -7.58 -4.26 7.53
C GLN A 43 -6.67 -3.07 7.84
N ARG A 44 -5.85 -3.16 8.88
CA ARG A 44 -4.86 -2.12 9.19
C ARG A 44 -3.86 -1.97 8.06
N ARG A 45 -3.39 -3.08 7.52
CA ARG A 45 -2.47 -3.08 6.39
C ARG A 45 -3.11 -2.43 5.16
N ALA A 46 -4.37 -2.76 4.89
CA ALA A 46 -5.12 -2.16 3.78
C ALA A 46 -5.25 -0.64 3.93
N ASP A 47 -5.50 -0.15 5.13
CA ASP A 47 -5.57 1.29 5.41
C ASP A 47 -4.23 1.98 5.16
N ILE A 48 -3.14 1.35 5.59
CA ILE A 48 -1.79 1.90 5.39
C ILE A 48 -1.48 1.96 3.89
N VAL A 49 -1.76 0.90 3.15
CA VAL A 49 -1.53 0.84 1.71
C VAL A 49 -2.32 1.94 1.00
N ARG A 50 -3.59 2.09 1.33
CA ARG A 50 -4.45 3.11 0.71
C ARG A 50 -3.92 4.52 0.97
N ARG A 51 -3.56 4.85 2.20
CA ARG A 51 -3.03 6.16 2.57
C ARG A 51 -1.70 6.42 1.88
N LEU A 52 -0.86 5.41 1.81
CA LEU A 52 0.43 5.52 1.16
C LEU A 52 0.28 5.81 -0.33
N LEU A 53 -0.63 5.11 -1.00
CA LEU A 53 -0.93 5.35 -2.42
C LEU A 53 -1.45 6.76 -2.66
N GLU A 54 -2.32 7.28 -1.79
CA GLU A 54 -2.80 8.66 -1.92
C GLU A 54 -1.67 9.66 -1.81
N ARG A 55 -0.75 9.46 -0.86
CA ARG A 55 0.39 10.36 -0.69
C ARG A 55 1.33 10.31 -1.89
N LEU A 56 1.59 9.13 -2.45
CA LEU A 56 2.45 8.98 -3.61
C LEU A 56 1.84 9.62 -4.85
N ARG A 57 0.53 9.52 -5.02
CA ARG A 57 -0.17 10.18 -6.13
C ARG A 57 -0.09 11.69 -6.02
N GLN A 58 -0.20 12.24 -4.81
CA GLN A 58 -0.08 13.67 -4.60
C GLN A 58 1.31 14.19 -4.98
N VAL A 59 2.34 13.41 -4.70
CA VAL A 59 3.71 13.77 -5.09
C VAL A 59 3.84 13.81 -6.61
N GLU A 60 3.24 12.86 -7.31
CA GLU A 60 3.25 12.83 -8.78
C GLU A 60 2.51 14.00 -9.39
N THR A 61 1.39 14.40 -8.79
CA THR A 61 0.56 15.49 -9.33
C THR A 61 1.04 16.88 -8.92
N ALA A 62 1.91 16.98 -7.94
CA ALA A 62 2.43 18.25 -7.44
C ALA A 62 3.56 18.84 -8.31
N VAL A 63 3.93 18.20 -9.37
CA VAL A 63 5.01 18.64 -10.26
C VAL A 63 4.54 19.73 -11.21
#